data_cd90f98fce353ac9739e61b5f3e5b28f
#
_entry.id   cd90f98fce353ac9739e61b5f3e5b28f
#
_cell.length_a   1.000
_cell.length_b   1.000
_cell.length_c   1.000
_cell.angle_alpha   90.00
_cell.angle_beta   90.00
_cell.angle_gamma   90.00
#
_symmetry.space_group_name_H-M   'P 1'
#
loop_
_entity.id
_entity.type
_entity.pdbx_description
1 polymer ?
#
loop_
_entity_poly.entity_id
_entity_poly.type
_entity_poly.pdbx_seq_one_letter_code
_entity_poly.pdbx_strand_id
1 'polypeptide(L)'
;MRSPIASLASPLVAVVAIAGLVACRADPPLQTAPLPPETKQPTSATTPATAQPGGVGPTFLEDDTTAAFAAAKAAGKVVFVDAWAPWCHTCLSMQRDVLSKPALAAWADRVVFVAVDTDREENAAFLAKHPIKLWPTFFVIDAATEVPLAVHPGSMSLDETLAFIDGALAARAPAGATDPQAKALLTAHAALSAGQMVPAALAYAEAAHLPGPRRTEAILGGLRAFADPAECVVFGIEHLRDVDSGGAPGDVAGLLLSCAERLPADSAARKNAAAQVKARLQELAEHPARGASVDDRADVLDQLADMHEAAGDKAGFTAAHEARLKLLEDDAAQAGSVDGARVHDYARMNSYLALGRGDDAVKMLSERTSQLPKSYEAWARLASTQHKLGREDDANRACDQAIALSYGTRRLRYLTLRADIAAARKDVDAERAALTQLVDDGAKLPPALGAEAIVKPARERLAHLAPTKK
;
A
#
# COMPACT_ATOMS: atom_id res chain seq x y z
N MET A 1 -46.92 -16.67 34.30
CA MET A 1 -47.92 -16.07 33.40
C MET A 1 -47.17 -15.68 32.11
N ARG A 2 -47.77 -16.01 31.00
CA ARG A 2 -47.16 -16.07 29.64
C ARG A 2 -46.91 -14.67 29.02
N SER A 3 -45.87 -14.62 28.19
CA SER A 3 -45.50 -13.61 27.18
C SER A 3 -46.65 -13.01 26.36
N PRO A 4 -46.42 -11.94 25.57
CA PRO A 4 -46.03 -12.29 24.18
C PRO A 4 -44.92 -11.41 23.54
N ILE A 5 -44.29 -12.05 22.58
CA ILE A 5 -43.35 -11.61 21.57
C ILE A 5 -44.07 -10.62 20.60
N ALA A 6 -43.47 -9.47 20.34
CA ALA A 6 -43.86 -8.61 19.23
C ALA A 6 -42.73 -8.57 18.18
N SER A 7 -43.06 -9.16 17.02
CA SER A 7 -42.32 -9.09 15.77
C SER A 7 -42.41 -7.68 15.21
N LEU A 8 -41.30 -7.06 14.83
CA LEU A 8 -41.27 -5.84 14.01
C LEU A 8 -40.59 -6.16 12.66
N ALA A 9 -41.40 -6.07 11.63
CA ALA A 9 -41.04 -6.23 10.23
C ALA A 9 -40.29 -4.98 9.71
N SER A 10 -39.27 -5.21 8.91
CA SER A 10 -38.54 -4.17 8.16
C SER A 10 -39.38 -3.66 6.97
N PRO A 11 -39.33 -2.39 6.64
CA PRO A 11 -39.93 -1.89 5.40
C PRO A 11 -38.99 -2.05 4.20
N LEU A 12 -39.50 -2.67 3.13
CA LEU A 12 -38.95 -2.63 1.79
C LEU A 12 -38.96 -1.18 1.27
N VAL A 13 -37.82 -0.71 0.81
CA VAL A 13 -37.72 0.54 0.01
C VAL A 13 -37.90 0.17 -1.46
N ALA A 14 -38.97 0.64 -2.06
CA ALA A 14 -39.23 0.50 -3.48
C ALA A 14 -38.43 1.54 -4.27
N VAL A 15 -37.57 1.07 -5.18
CA VAL A 15 -36.86 1.91 -6.16
C VAL A 15 -37.80 2.14 -7.35
N VAL A 16 -38.18 3.38 -7.56
CA VAL A 16 -38.93 3.83 -8.76
C VAL A 16 -37.93 4.06 -9.89
N ALA A 17 -38.01 3.25 -10.94
CA ALA A 17 -37.24 3.43 -12.16
C ALA A 17 -37.98 4.48 -13.06
N ILE A 18 -37.33 5.60 -13.33
CA ILE A 18 -37.76 6.57 -14.35
C ILE A 18 -37.00 6.25 -15.65
N ALA A 19 -37.69 5.71 -16.62
CA ALA A 19 -37.16 5.49 -17.95
C ALA A 19 -37.23 6.80 -18.77
N GLY A 20 -36.07 7.42 -18.97
CA GLY A 20 -35.85 8.51 -19.91
C GLY A 20 -35.17 8.01 -21.18
N LEU A 21 -35.90 7.90 -22.30
CA LEU A 21 -35.33 7.62 -23.61
C LEU A 21 -34.55 8.84 -24.12
N VAL A 22 -33.21 8.72 -24.11
CA VAL A 22 -32.31 9.61 -24.87
C VAL A 22 -31.68 8.77 -25.97
N ALA A 23 -31.96 9.11 -27.20
CA ALA A 23 -31.38 8.47 -28.38
C ALA A 23 -29.90 8.82 -28.48
N CYS A 24 -29.04 7.86 -28.17
CA CYS A 24 -27.59 7.96 -28.38
C CYS A 24 -27.28 7.67 -29.84
N ARG A 25 -26.63 8.63 -30.51
CA ARG A 25 -25.90 8.40 -31.76
C ARG A 25 -24.73 7.48 -31.44
N ALA A 26 -24.60 6.39 -32.19
CA ALA A 26 -23.47 5.47 -32.09
C ALA A 26 -22.24 6.12 -32.70
N ASP A 27 -21.17 6.25 -31.89
CA ASP A 27 -19.84 6.55 -32.38
C ASP A 27 -19.25 5.29 -33.08
N PRO A 28 -18.41 5.48 -34.13
CA PRO A 28 -17.85 4.36 -34.86
C PRO A 28 -16.89 3.54 -33.99
N PRO A 29 -16.81 2.21 -34.19
CA PRO A 29 -15.95 1.35 -33.40
C PRO A 29 -14.47 1.68 -33.59
N LEU A 30 -13.74 1.86 -32.48
CA LEU A 30 -12.29 1.95 -32.47
C LEU A 30 -11.71 0.68 -33.12
N GLN A 31 -11.00 0.85 -34.22
CA GLN A 31 -10.28 -0.25 -34.89
C GLN A 31 -9.15 -0.74 -33.97
N THR A 32 -9.29 -1.95 -33.48
CA THR A 32 -8.20 -2.67 -32.80
C THR A 32 -7.17 -3.09 -33.86
N ALA A 33 -5.97 -2.54 -33.76
CA ALA A 33 -4.82 -3.06 -34.50
C ALA A 33 -4.47 -4.47 -34.00
N PRO A 34 -4.16 -5.43 -34.89
CA PRO A 34 -3.74 -6.77 -34.47
C PRO A 34 -2.39 -6.69 -33.75
N LEU A 35 -2.28 -7.46 -32.65
CA LEU A 35 -1.04 -7.64 -31.90
C LEU A 35 0.04 -8.27 -32.80
N PRO A 36 1.29 -7.80 -32.75
CA PRO A 36 2.39 -8.46 -33.44
C PRO A 36 2.65 -9.84 -32.80
N PRO A 37 3.16 -10.83 -33.58
CA PRO A 37 3.41 -12.19 -33.10
C PRO A 37 4.46 -12.21 -31.98
N GLU A 38 4.27 -13.11 -31.02
CA GLU A 38 5.17 -13.35 -29.90
C GLU A 38 6.58 -13.63 -30.36
N THR A 39 7.46 -12.68 -30.18
CA THR A 39 8.89 -12.92 -30.20
C THR A 39 9.35 -13.24 -28.79
N LYS A 40 9.98 -14.40 -28.61
CA LYS A 40 10.64 -14.80 -27.36
C LYS A 40 11.51 -13.65 -26.86
N GLN A 41 11.22 -13.14 -25.67
CA GLN A 41 12.02 -12.11 -25.02
C GLN A 41 13.45 -12.62 -24.83
N PRO A 42 14.47 -11.88 -25.27
CA PRO A 42 15.83 -12.10 -24.81
C PRO A 42 15.93 -11.60 -23.35
N THR A 43 16.62 -12.38 -22.55
CA THR A 43 17.07 -12.04 -21.19
C THR A 43 17.57 -10.61 -21.10
N SER A 44 17.10 -9.90 -20.08
CA SER A 44 17.34 -8.51 -19.73
C SER A 44 18.72 -7.98 -20.12
N ALA A 45 18.74 -7.10 -21.11
CA ALA A 45 19.80 -6.11 -21.22
C ALA A 45 19.38 -4.93 -20.32
N THR A 46 20.18 -4.64 -19.31
CA THR A 46 20.12 -3.49 -18.43
C THR A 46 20.02 -2.22 -19.27
N THR A 47 18.84 -1.60 -19.31
CA THR A 47 18.70 -0.27 -19.89
C THR A 47 19.26 0.72 -18.87
N PRO A 48 20.24 1.56 -19.22
CA PRO A 48 20.74 2.57 -18.29
C PRO A 48 19.61 3.55 -17.97
N ALA A 49 19.38 3.79 -16.69
CA ALA A 49 18.49 4.82 -16.20
C ALA A 49 18.87 6.16 -16.86
N THR A 50 17.93 6.77 -17.56
CA THR A 50 18.08 8.14 -18.11
C THR A 50 18.22 9.12 -16.95
N ALA A 51 19.42 9.67 -16.81
CA ALA A 51 19.75 10.69 -15.83
C ALA A 51 18.90 11.94 -16.04
N GLN A 52 18.20 12.39 -14.99
CA GLN A 52 17.55 13.68 -14.93
C GLN A 52 18.58 14.77 -14.53
N PRO A 53 18.51 16.00 -15.08
CA PRO A 53 19.42 17.07 -14.74
C PRO A 53 18.99 17.75 -13.44
N GLY A 54 19.80 17.54 -12.40
CA GLY A 54 19.68 18.15 -11.08
C GLY A 54 20.03 17.12 -10.01
N GLY A 55 21.16 17.27 -9.34
CA GLY A 55 21.77 16.44 -8.28
C GLY A 55 21.18 15.05 -8.11
N VAL A 56 21.89 14.04 -8.56
CA VAL A 56 21.39 12.66 -8.67
C VAL A 56 21.32 12.03 -7.28
N GLY A 57 20.17 11.48 -6.90
CA GLY A 57 20.02 10.60 -5.74
C GLY A 57 20.90 9.33 -5.84
N PRO A 58 20.87 8.45 -4.85
CA PRO A 58 21.64 7.21 -4.90
C PRO A 58 21.14 6.31 -6.03
N THR A 59 22.06 5.52 -6.60
CA THR A 59 21.71 4.48 -7.57
C THR A 59 21.21 3.26 -6.81
N PHE A 60 19.99 2.80 -7.15
CA PHE A 60 19.44 1.55 -6.65
C PHE A 60 19.75 0.40 -7.63
N LEU A 61 20.12 -0.75 -7.09
CA LEU A 61 20.04 -2.01 -7.82
C LEU A 61 18.57 -2.44 -7.83
N GLU A 62 18.08 -2.84 -9.01
CA GLU A 62 16.67 -3.23 -9.16
C GLU A 62 16.56 -4.77 -9.09
N ASP A 63 15.80 -5.27 -8.10
CA ASP A 63 15.45 -6.68 -7.93
C ASP A 63 16.65 -7.67 -7.83
N ASP A 64 17.87 -7.18 -7.64
CA ASP A 64 19.06 -8.00 -7.51
C ASP A 64 19.66 -7.92 -6.09
N THR A 65 18.95 -8.52 -5.14
CA THR A 65 19.40 -8.61 -3.75
C THR A 65 20.71 -9.38 -3.64
N THR A 66 20.93 -10.40 -4.48
CA THR A 66 22.16 -11.20 -4.47
C THR A 66 23.38 -10.34 -4.79
N ALA A 67 23.34 -9.55 -5.86
CA ALA A 67 24.43 -8.63 -6.20
C ALA A 67 24.59 -7.53 -5.14
N ALA A 68 23.49 -7.00 -4.60
CA ALA A 68 23.53 -5.96 -3.56
C ALA A 68 24.28 -6.46 -2.30
N PHE A 69 23.92 -7.63 -1.79
CA PHE A 69 24.57 -8.23 -0.62
C PHE A 69 26.05 -8.60 -0.91
N ALA A 70 26.34 -9.15 -2.09
CA ALA A 70 27.71 -9.47 -2.47
C ALA A 70 28.59 -8.21 -2.54
N ALA A 71 28.12 -7.15 -3.20
CA ALA A 71 28.83 -5.87 -3.30
C ALA A 71 29.04 -5.21 -1.93
N ALA A 72 27.99 -5.19 -1.10
CA ALA A 72 28.06 -4.62 0.24
C ALA A 72 29.05 -5.40 1.14
N LYS A 73 29.01 -6.73 1.10
CA LYS A 73 29.93 -7.58 1.85
C LYS A 73 31.39 -7.37 1.44
N ALA A 74 31.67 -7.32 0.13
CA ALA A 74 33.00 -7.07 -0.39
C ALA A 74 33.57 -5.71 0.01
N ALA A 75 32.70 -4.68 0.09
CA ALA A 75 33.07 -3.31 0.44
C ALA A 75 32.94 -2.99 1.94
N GLY A 76 32.53 -3.92 2.78
CA GLY A 76 32.30 -3.69 4.22
C GLY A 76 31.12 -2.74 4.51
N LYS A 77 30.14 -2.63 3.60
CA LYS A 77 28.97 -1.75 3.67
C LYS A 77 27.75 -2.47 4.27
N VAL A 78 26.69 -1.70 4.56
CA VAL A 78 25.35 -2.22 4.81
C VAL A 78 24.51 -2.18 3.54
N VAL A 79 23.38 -2.90 3.52
CA VAL A 79 22.40 -2.84 2.44
C VAL A 79 21.18 -2.07 2.91
N PHE A 80 20.80 -1.00 2.20
CA PHE A 80 19.51 -0.35 2.33
C PHE A 80 18.55 -0.98 1.32
N VAL A 81 17.44 -1.52 1.80
CA VAL A 81 16.41 -2.14 0.96
C VAL A 81 15.15 -1.31 0.98
N ASP A 82 14.66 -0.94 -0.19
CA ASP A 82 13.30 -0.44 -0.43
C ASP A 82 12.44 -1.63 -0.89
N ALA A 83 11.66 -2.22 0.01
CA ALA A 83 10.69 -3.25 -0.35
C ALA A 83 9.37 -2.57 -0.76
N TRP A 84 9.15 -2.50 -2.05
CA TRP A 84 8.11 -1.71 -2.69
C TRP A 84 7.23 -2.52 -3.64
N ALA A 85 6.25 -1.86 -4.26
CA ALA A 85 5.49 -2.42 -5.37
C ALA A 85 4.98 -1.30 -6.29
N PRO A 86 4.86 -1.55 -7.61
CA PRO A 86 4.41 -0.53 -8.58
C PRO A 86 3.01 0.04 -8.32
N TRP A 87 2.14 -0.71 -7.65
CA TRP A 87 0.78 -0.30 -7.31
C TRP A 87 0.68 0.53 -6.02
N CYS A 88 1.73 0.59 -5.22
CA CYS A 88 1.77 1.26 -3.93
C CYS A 88 2.04 2.76 -4.14
N HIS A 89 1.02 3.61 -3.94
CA HIS A 89 1.16 5.06 -4.11
C HIS A 89 2.18 5.66 -3.15
N THR A 90 2.18 5.24 -1.89
CA THR A 90 3.16 5.69 -0.89
C THR A 90 4.60 5.31 -1.27
N CYS A 91 4.81 4.11 -1.87
CA CYS A 91 6.11 3.74 -2.41
C CYS A 91 6.57 4.68 -3.53
N LEU A 92 5.66 5.00 -4.46
CA LEU A 92 5.94 5.93 -5.55
C LEU A 92 6.20 7.35 -5.03
N SER A 93 5.46 7.79 -3.99
CA SER A 93 5.71 9.06 -3.31
C SER A 93 7.11 9.07 -2.67
N MET A 94 7.46 8.02 -1.93
CA MET A 94 8.80 7.89 -1.34
C MET A 94 9.91 7.94 -2.39
N GLN A 95 9.76 7.23 -3.50
CA GLN A 95 10.73 7.25 -4.60
C GLN A 95 10.87 8.65 -5.21
N ARG A 96 9.76 9.34 -5.47
CA ARG A 96 9.75 10.70 -6.05
C ARG A 96 10.31 11.75 -5.08
N ASP A 97 9.83 11.74 -3.84
CA ASP A 97 9.98 12.88 -2.94
C ASP A 97 11.12 12.72 -1.93
N VAL A 98 11.57 11.50 -1.67
CA VAL A 98 12.59 11.18 -0.66
C VAL A 98 13.79 10.45 -1.26
N LEU A 99 13.57 9.26 -1.85
CA LEU A 99 14.67 8.38 -2.26
C LEU A 99 15.47 8.92 -3.45
N SER A 100 14.87 9.81 -4.27
CA SER A 100 15.56 10.51 -5.36
C SER A 100 16.45 11.66 -4.91
N LYS A 101 16.45 12.03 -3.61
CA LYS A 101 17.15 13.23 -3.16
C LYS A 101 18.68 13.03 -3.09
N PRO A 102 19.47 14.04 -3.55
CA PRO A 102 20.93 13.97 -3.53
C PRO A 102 21.55 13.75 -2.14
N ALA A 103 20.85 14.19 -1.08
CA ALA A 103 21.29 13.99 0.30
C ALA A 103 21.54 12.50 0.63
N LEU A 104 20.76 11.58 0.03
CA LEU A 104 20.98 10.14 0.21
C LEU A 104 22.19 9.62 -0.54
N ALA A 105 22.63 10.26 -1.63
CA ALA A 105 23.82 9.83 -2.37
C ALA A 105 25.11 9.95 -1.52
N ALA A 106 25.14 10.82 -0.51
CA ALA A 106 26.25 10.95 0.42
C ALA A 106 26.53 9.66 1.23
N TRP A 107 25.59 8.74 1.28
CA TRP A 107 25.71 7.46 1.98
C TRP A 107 26.31 6.35 1.12
N ALA A 108 26.48 6.55 -0.19
CA ALA A 108 26.94 5.52 -1.14
C ALA A 108 28.30 4.91 -0.77
N ASP A 109 29.14 5.61 0.01
CA ASP A 109 30.42 5.06 0.53
C ASP A 109 30.21 4.03 1.64
N ARG A 110 29.07 4.01 2.32
CA ARG A 110 28.77 3.13 3.46
C ARG A 110 27.57 2.21 3.23
N VAL A 111 26.78 2.49 2.19
CA VAL A 111 25.50 1.83 1.91
C VAL A 111 25.45 1.39 0.45
N VAL A 112 24.94 0.18 0.20
CA VAL A 112 24.47 -0.27 -1.11
C VAL A 112 22.96 -0.20 -1.09
N PHE A 113 22.35 0.46 -2.07
CA PHE A 113 20.90 0.63 -2.19
C PHE A 113 20.33 -0.41 -3.15
N VAL A 114 19.22 -1.05 -2.77
CA VAL A 114 18.49 -1.99 -3.63
C VAL A 114 16.99 -1.77 -3.46
N ALA A 115 16.28 -1.74 -4.60
CA ALA A 115 14.82 -1.73 -4.66
C ALA A 115 14.33 -3.15 -4.96
N VAL A 116 13.36 -3.63 -4.18
CA VAL A 116 12.83 -5.00 -4.23
C VAL A 116 11.33 -4.93 -4.52
N ASP A 117 10.93 -5.22 -5.75
CA ASP A 117 9.51 -5.37 -6.09
C ASP A 117 8.98 -6.67 -5.48
N THR A 118 8.07 -6.52 -4.53
CA THR A 118 7.55 -7.64 -3.74
C THR A 118 6.59 -8.57 -4.51
N ASP A 119 6.16 -8.19 -5.71
CA ASP A 119 5.34 -9.04 -6.58
C ASP A 119 6.20 -9.92 -7.52
N ARG A 120 7.52 -9.69 -7.60
CA ARG A 120 8.43 -10.43 -8.47
C ARG A 120 8.93 -11.73 -7.86
N GLU A 121 8.91 -12.79 -8.65
CA GLU A 121 9.30 -14.14 -8.22
C GLU A 121 10.80 -14.24 -7.88
N GLU A 122 11.65 -13.48 -8.59
CA GLU A 122 13.10 -13.42 -8.31
C GLU A 122 13.42 -12.95 -6.89
N ASN A 123 12.52 -12.20 -6.25
CA ASN A 123 12.66 -11.70 -4.89
C ASN A 123 12.14 -12.66 -3.81
N ALA A 124 11.59 -13.83 -4.19
CA ALA A 124 10.99 -14.78 -3.26
C ALA A 124 11.92 -15.23 -2.12
N ALA A 125 13.23 -15.39 -2.40
CA ALA A 125 14.20 -15.77 -1.41
C ALA A 125 14.40 -14.69 -0.33
N PHE A 126 14.39 -13.41 -0.74
CA PHE A 126 14.46 -12.28 0.19
C PHE A 126 13.16 -12.20 1.01
N LEU A 127 12.00 -12.29 0.37
CA LEU A 127 10.68 -12.21 1.01
C LEU A 127 10.42 -13.36 1.99
N ALA A 128 10.99 -14.53 1.73
CA ALA A 128 10.94 -15.66 2.69
C ALA A 128 11.66 -15.35 4.01
N LYS A 129 12.77 -14.61 3.96
CA LYS A 129 13.53 -14.17 5.13
C LYS A 129 12.92 -12.93 5.79
N HIS A 130 12.35 -12.03 4.99
CA HIS A 130 11.82 -10.73 5.38
C HIS A 130 10.39 -10.55 4.87
N PRO A 131 9.37 -11.19 5.51
CA PRO A 131 7.97 -11.09 5.07
C PRO A 131 7.45 -9.66 5.16
N ILE A 132 6.91 -9.13 4.05
CA ILE A 132 6.36 -7.78 3.96
C ILE A 132 4.85 -7.83 4.21
N LYS A 133 4.36 -6.99 5.11
CA LYS A 133 2.94 -6.86 5.47
C LYS A 133 2.40 -5.44 5.25
N LEU A 134 3.30 -4.48 5.07
CA LEU A 134 3.00 -3.08 4.81
C LEU A 134 3.95 -2.53 3.76
N TRP A 135 3.46 -1.69 2.87
CA TRP A 135 4.24 -1.06 1.80
C TRP A 135 4.26 0.46 1.95
N PRO A 136 5.44 1.09 1.75
CA PRO A 136 6.76 0.46 1.67
C PRO A 136 7.23 -0.13 3.00
N THR A 137 8.24 -1.01 2.96
CA THR A 137 9.01 -1.37 4.15
C THR A 137 10.50 -1.21 3.83
N PHE A 138 11.18 -0.42 4.64
CA PHE A 138 12.61 -0.17 4.51
C PHE A 138 13.40 -1.00 5.49
N PHE A 139 14.55 -1.50 5.04
CA PHE A 139 15.50 -2.19 5.90
C PHE A 139 16.88 -1.58 5.75
N VAL A 140 17.65 -1.58 6.83
CA VAL A 140 19.11 -1.50 6.76
C VAL A 140 19.64 -2.81 7.32
N ILE A 141 20.36 -3.58 6.48
CA ILE A 141 20.82 -4.95 6.81
C ILE A 141 22.33 -4.99 6.83
N ASP A 142 22.92 -5.60 7.85
CA ASP A 142 24.35 -5.89 7.86
C ASP A 142 24.67 -6.98 6.81
N ALA A 143 25.49 -6.63 5.82
CA ALA A 143 25.77 -7.54 4.71
C ALA A 143 26.62 -8.78 5.12
N ALA A 144 27.34 -8.72 6.24
CA ALA A 144 28.18 -9.84 6.71
C ALA A 144 27.35 -10.90 7.44
N THR A 145 26.39 -10.47 8.24
CA THR A 145 25.55 -11.34 9.08
C THR A 145 24.14 -11.57 8.52
N GLU A 146 23.71 -10.76 7.54
CA GLU A 146 22.36 -10.69 6.98
C GLU A 146 21.26 -10.40 8.03
N VAL A 147 21.66 -9.78 9.15
CA VAL A 147 20.74 -9.38 10.24
C VAL A 147 20.26 -7.95 10.00
N PRO A 148 18.94 -7.68 10.05
CA PRO A 148 18.41 -6.33 10.01
C PRO A 148 18.89 -5.51 11.22
N LEU A 149 19.56 -4.40 10.94
CA LEU A 149 19.96 -3.40 11.93
C LEU A 149 18.85 -2.42 12.23
N ALA A 150 17.99 -2.16 11.21
CA ALA A 150 16.83 -1.30 11.31
C ALA A 150 15.73 -1.76 10.33
N VAL A 151 14.46 -1.58 10.73
CA VAL A 151 13.27 -1.90 9.92
C VAL A 151 12.26 -0.78 10.11
N HIS A 152 11.83 -0.15 9.01
CA HIS A 152 10.81 0.88 9.04
C HIS A 152 9.71 0.56 8.03
N PRO A 153 8.51 0.17 8.47
CA PRO A 153 7.34 0.03 7.62
C PRO A 153 6.57 1.35 7.56
N GLY A 154 6.21 1.80 6.35
CA GLY A 154 5.52 3.06 6.09
C GLY A 154 6.43 4.12 5.48
N SER A 155 5.91 5.33 5.28
CA SER A 155 6.66 6.47 4.74
C SER A 155 7.60 7.07 5.78
N MET A 156 8.62 7.77 5.28
CA MET A 156 9.53 8.58 6.07
C MET A 156 9.76 9.92 5.35
N SER A 157 9.91 11.00 6.11
CA SER A 157 10.51 12.23 5.58
C SER A 157 11.97 12.01 5.21
N LEU A 158 12.58 12.95 4.47
CA LEU A 158 14.01 12.88 4.15
C LEU A 158 14.87 12.83 5.42
N ASP A 159 14.57 13.70 6.40
CA ASP A 159 15.30 13.76 7.66
C ASP A 159 15.20 12.44 8.45
N GLU A 160 14.01 11.83 8.47
CA GLU A 160 13.80 10.51 9.10
C GLU A 160 14.57 9.41 8.38
N THR A 161 14.58 9.43 7.04
CA THR A 161 15.33 8.44 6.24
C THR A 161 16.84 8.53 6.51
N LEU A 162 17.37 9.76 6.59
CA LEU A 162 18.77 9.98 6.93
C LEU A 162 19.08 9.49 8.37
N ALA A 163 18.23 9.85 9.33
CA ALA A 163 18.37 9.39 10.73
C ALA A 163 18.22 7.87 10.88
N PHE A 164 17.35 7.24 10.08
CA PHE A 164 17.17 5.80 10.04
C PHE A 164 18.45 5.07 9.59
N ILE A 165 19.11 5.56 8.52
CA ILE A 165 20.37 5.01 8.04
C ILE A 165 21.50 5.25 9.08
N ASP A 166 21.60 6.47 9.63
CA ASP A 166 22.61 6.80 10.65
C ASP A 166 22.45 5.94 11.89
N GLY A 167 21.24 5.78 12.38
CA GLY A 167 20.94 4.95 13.55
C GLY A 167 21.29 3.47 13.34
N ALA A 168 21.07 2.94 12.15
CA ALA A 168 21.45 1.59 11.80
C ALA A 168 22.97 1.41 11.74
N LEU A 169 23.69 2.36 11.13
CA LEU A 169 25.16 2.34 11.08
C LEU A 169 25.78 2.49 12.48
N ALA A 170 25.19 3.32 13.33
CA ALA A 170 25.63 3.44 14.73
C ALA A 170 25.41 2.14 15.50
N ALA A 171 24.29 1.44 15.30
CA ALA A 171 24.02 0.14 15.93
C ALA A 171 25.01 -0.95 15.50
N ARG A 172 25.60 -0.85 14.31
CA ARG A 172 26.65 -1.76 13.82
C ARG A 172 27.97 -1.54 14.50
N ALA A 173 28.27 -0.34 14.98
CA ALA A 173 29.53 -0.01 15.64
C ALA A 173 29.61 -0.69 17.01
N PRO A 174 30.83 -1.06 17.49
CA PRO A 174 31.02 -1.65 18.84
C PRO A 174 30.43 -0.79 19.98
N ALA A 175 30.43 0.55 19.82
CA ALA A 175 29.79 1.48 20.74
C ALA A 175 28.24 1.44 20.69
N GLY A 176 27.66 1.05 19.59
CA GLY A 176 26.20 0.90 19.46
C GLY A 176 25.62 -0.25 20.28
N ALA A 177 26.46 -1.24 20.62
CA ALA A 177 26.08 -2.33 21.53
C ALA A 177 25.81 -1.85 22.98
N THR A 178 26.19 -0.62 23.32
CA THR A 178 25.96 0.00 24.63
C THR A 178 24.80 0.98 24.65
N ASP A 179 24.25 1.39 23.46
CA ASP A 179 23.05 2.23 23.39
C ASP A 179 21.81 1.42 23.76
N PRO A 180 21.10 1.79 24.85
CA PRO A 180 19.94 1.04 25.32
C PRO A 180 18.81 0.97 24.28
N GLN A 181 18.51 2.08 23.55
CA GLN A 181 17.47 2.10 22.54
C GLN A 181 17.81 1.19 21.35
N ALA A 182 19.05 1.27 20.85
CA ALA A 182 19.50 0.40 19.76
C ALA A 182 19.43 -1.08 20.17
N LYS A 183 19.83 -1.41 21.40
CA LYS A 183 19.76 -2.78 21.93
C LYS A 183 18.32 -3.30 22.01
N ALA A 184 17.39 -2.49 22.52
CA ALA A 184 15.98 -2.85 22.62
C ALA A 184 15.38 -3.06 21.21
N LEU A 185 15.69 -2.20 20.23
CA LEU A 185 15.24 -2.34 18.85
C LEU A 185 15.80 -3.60 18.18
N LEU A 186 17.08 -3.93 18.35
CA LEU A 186 17.66 -5.18 17.84
C LEU A 186 16.97 -6.41 18.44
N THR A 187 16.65 -6.37 19.74
CA THR A 187 15.88 -7.42 20.42
C THR A 187 14.47 -7.55 19.80
N ALA A 188 13.79 -6.42 19.56
CA ALA A 188 12.47 -6.38 18.93
C ALA A 188 12.50 -6.98 17.52
N HIS A 189 13.45 -6.59 16.68
CA HIS A 189 13.61 -7.10 15.31
C HIS A 189 13.90 -8.60 15.29
N ALA A 190 14.77 -9.09 16.17
CA ALA A 190 15.07 -10.52 16.28
C ALA A 190 13.82 -11.32 16.69
N ALA A 191 13.07 -10.83 17.68
CA ALA A 191 11.84 -11.46 18.12
C ALA A 191 10.77 -11.46 17.00
N LEU A 192 10.60 -10.34 16.29
CA LEU A 192 9.67 -10.21 15.17
C LEU A 192 10.03 -11.18 14.04
N SER A 193 11.28 -11.29 13.67
CA SER A 193 11.79 -12.23 12.65
C SER A 193 11.58 -13.69 13.05
N ALA A 194 11.60 -13.98 14.35
CA ALA A 194 11.29 -15.31 14.90
C ALA A 194 9.77 -15.57 15.06
N GLY A 195 8.90 -14.63 14.65
CA GLY A 195 7.44 -14.72 14.82
C GLY A 195 6.96 -14.57 16.27
N GLN A 196 7.82 -14.12 17.18
CA GLN A 196 7.55 -13.96 18.60
C GLN A 196 6.94 -12.57 18.87
N MET A 197 5.63 -12.42 18.58
CA MET A 197 4.95 -11.12 18.62
C MET A 197 4.97 -10.45 20.00
N VAL A 198 4.73 -11.20 21.09
CA VAL A 198 4.71 -10.63 22.45
C VAL A 198 6.09 -10.12 22.88
N PRO A 199 7.19 -10.90 22.78
CA PRO A 199 8.53 -10.38 23.01
C PRO A 199 8.89 -9.18 22.14
N ALA A 200 8.48 -9.17 20.87
CA ALA A 200 8.72 -8.04 19.98
C ALA A 200 7.99 -6.78 20.46
N ALA A 201 6.70 -6.87 20.83
CA ALA A 201 5.90 -5.75 21.33
C ALA A 201 6.53 -5.14 22.60
N LEU A 202 6.94 -5.97 23.56
CA LEU A 202 7.55 -5.50 24.79
C LEU A 202 8.90 -4.79 24.54
N ALA A 203 9.72 -5.33 23.65
CA ALA A 203 11.01 -4.71 23.32
C ALA A 203 10.85 -3.40 22.53
N TYR A 204 9.85 -3.30 21.64
CA TYR A 204 9.50 -2.02 21.00
C TYR A 204 8.97 -1.00 22.01
N ALA A 205 8.10 -1.42 22.94
CA ALA A 205 7.62 -0.54 24.01
C ALA A 205 8.76 -0.03 24.89
N GLU A 206 9.70 -0.89 25.26
CA GLU A 206 10.92 -0.48 25.97
C GLU A 206 11.70 0.57 25.14
N ALA A 207 11.93 0.31 23.85
CA ALA A 207 12.66 1.22 22.97
C ALA A 207 11.94 2.58 22.80
N ALA A 208 10.61 2.62 22.81
CA ALA A 208 9.83 3.85 22.72
C ALA A 208 9.97 4.76 23.92
N HIS A 209 10.19 4.19 25.12
CA HIS A 209 10.42 4.94 26.35
C HIS A 209 11.85 5.40 26.54
N LEU A 210 12.81 4.79 25.80
CA LEU A 210 14.22 5.16 25.90
C LEU A 210 14.53 6.42 25.07
N PRO A 211 15.45 7.28 25.55
CA PRO A 211 15.90 8.40 24.74
C PRO A 211 16.67 7.91 23.53
N GLY A 212 16.44 8.54 22.37
CA GLY A 212 17.16 8.21 21.13
C GLY A 212 16.44 8.64 19.89
N PRO A 213 17.11 8.65 18.73
CA PRO A 213 16.57 9.17 17.48
C PRO A 213 15.57 8.22 16.78
N ARG A 214 15.47 6.97 17.21
CA ARG A 214 14.66 5.92 16.58
C ARG A 214 13.30 5.69 17.28
N ARG A 215 12.78 6.72 17.95
CA ARG A 215 11.51 6.63 18.70
C ARG A 215 10.33 6.33 17.80
N THR A 216 10.27 6.96 16.63
CA THR A 216 9.22 6.70 15.62
C THR A 216 9.19 5.22 15.22
N GLU A 217 10.35 4.63 14.92
CA GLU A 217 10.45 3.20 14.60
C GLU A 217 9.94 2.32 15.73
N ALA A 218 10.30 2.63 16.97
CA ALA A 218 9.86 1.90 18.14
C ALA A 218 8.34 1.95 18.34
N ILE A 219 7.74 3.13 18.18
CA ILE A 219 6.29 3.34 18.33
C ILE A 219 5.52 2.58 17.24
N LEU A 220 5.91 2.76 15.98
CA LEU A 220 5.26 2.07 14.85
C LEU A 220 5.43 0.55 14.94
N GLY A 221 6.61 0.08 15.32
CA GLY A 221 6.88 -1.33 15.54
C GLY A 221 6.04 -1.93 16.67
N GLY A 222 5.91 -1.21 17.79
CA GLY A 222 5.09 -1.62 18.94
C GLY A 222 3.62 -1.76 18.57
N LEU A 223 3.02 -0.73 17.95
CA LEU A 223 1.62 -0.74 17.51
C LEU A 223 1.29 -1.93 16.59
N ARG A 224 2.24 -2.36 15.76
CA ARG A 224 2.07 -3.52 14.86
C ARG A 224 2.30 -4.86 15.54
N ALA A 225 3.08 -4.89 16.63
CA ALA A 225 3.44 -6.11 17.33
C ALA A 225 2.46 -6.49 18.45
N PHE A 226 1.73 -5.55 19.05
CA PHE A 226 0.77 -5.85 20.10
C PHE A 226 -0.38 -6.73 19.60
N ALA A 227 -0.45 -7.95 20.13
CA ALA A 227 -1.53 -8.90 19.83
C ALA A 227 -2.81 -8.54 20.59
N ASP A 228 -2.69 -8.15 21.88
CA ASP A 228 -3.81 -7.71 22.70
C ASP A 228 -4.26 -6.29 22.30
N PRO A 229 -5.55 -6.10 21.95
CA PRO A 229 -6.04 -4.81 21.50
C PRO A 229 -6.10 -3.77 22.62
N ALA A 230 -6.25 -4.17 23.89
CA ALA A 230 -6.31 -3.22 24.99
C ALA A 230 -4.91 -2.65 25.29
N GLU A 231 -3.89 -3.52 25.30
CA GLU A 231 -2.49 -3.10 25.45
C GLU A 231 -2.05 -2.20 24.27
N CYS A 232 -2.44 -2.56 23.03
CA CYS A 232 -2.19 -1.76 21.84
C CYS A 232 -2.81 -0.35 21.96
N VAL A 233 -4.07 -0.26 22.43
CA VAL A 233 -4.76 1.02 22.60
C VAL A 233 -4.09 1.87 23.68
N VAL A 234 -3.70 1.28 24.81
CA VAL A 234 -2.99 2.02 25.87
C VAL A 234 -1.69 2.60 25.34
N PHE A 235 -0.86 1.75 24.71
CA PHE A 235 0.41 2.17 24.11
C PHE A 235 0.22 3.24 23.03
N GLY A 236 -0.77 3.06 22.14
CA GLY A 236 -1.04 4.01 21.07
C GLY A 236 -1.52 5.37 21.56
N ILE A 237 -2.37 5.42 22.60
CA ILE A 237 -2.81 6.67 23.21
C ILE A 237 -1.64 7.41 23.87
N GLU A 238 -0.77 6.68 24.58
CA GLU A 238 0.42 7.24 25.21
C GLU A 238 1.33 7.95 24.21
N HIS A 239 1.51 7.34 23.02
CA HIS A 239 2.46 7.82 22.03
C HIS A 239 1.83 8.58 20.84
N LEU A 240 0.53 8.85 20.85
CA LEU A 240 -0.18 9.48 19.73
C LEU A 240 0.40 10.83 19.31
N ARG A 241 1.06 11.54 20.21
CA ARG A 241 1.64 12.87 19.98
C ARG A 241 3.17 12.92 20.06
N ASP A 242 3.80 11.76 20.21
CA ASP A 242 5.26 11.67 20.34
C ASP A 242 6.01 11.70 19.00
N VAL A 243 5.28 11.65 17.89
CA VAL A 243 5.79 11.74 16.51
C VAL A 243 5.20 12.98 15.83
N ASP A 244 6.05 13.72 15.11
CA ASP A 244 5.70 15.03 14.56
C ASP A 244 6.25 15.28 13.14
N SER A 245 6.80 14.24 12.49
CA SER A 245 7.39 14.37 11.15
C SER A 245 6.92 13.29 10.18
N GLY A 246 7.01 13.59 8.88
CA GLY A 246 6.63 12.69 7.80
C GLY A 246 5.18 12.23 7.86
N GLY A 247 4.92 11.02 7.42
CA GLY A 247 3.63 10.34 7.51
C GLY A 247 3.37 9.66 8.85
N ALA A 248 4.41 9.49 9.68
CA ALA A 248 4.32 8.74 10.93
C ALA A 248 3.21 9.17 11.90
N PRO A 249 2.88 10.47 12.06
CA PRO A 249 1.74 10.88 12.90
C PRO A 249 0.40 10.34 12.42
N GLY A 250 0.17 10.30 11.10
CA GLY A 250 -1.01 9.69 10.46
C GLY A 250 -1.02 8.16 10.63
N ASP A 251 0.14 7.52 10.45
CA ASP A 251 0.32 6.08 10.64
C ASP A 251 0.02 5.64 12.08
N VAL A 252 0.53 6.39 13.08
CA VAL A 252 0.24 6.11 14.50
C VAL A 252 -1.25 6.25 14.79
N ALA A 253 -1.90 7.29 14.26
CA ALA A 253 -3.33 7.50 14.41
C ALA A 253 -4.14 6.34 13.79
N GLY A 254 -3.83 5.93 12.57
CA GLY A 254 -4.49 4.81 11.87
C GLY A 254 -4.28 3.47 12.56
N LEU A 255 -3.05 3.18 13.02
CA LEU A 255 -2.75 1.95 13.76
C LEU A 255 -3.46 1.90 15.10
N LEU A 256 -3.50 3.01 15.85
CA LEU A 256 -4.27 3.11 17.10
C LEU A 256 -5.76 2.87 16.85
N LEU A 257 -6.32 3.45 15.77
CA LEU A 257 -7.72 3.23 15.40
C LEU A 257 -7.96 1.74 15.09
N SER A 258 -7.09 1.10 14.32
CA SER A 258 -7.17 -0.33 14.02
C SER A 258 -7.10 -1.21 15.27
N CYS A 259 -6.28 -0.83 16.27
CA CYS A 259 -6.27 -1.52 17.56
C CYS A 259 -7.60 -1.33 18.32
N ALA A 260 -8.14 -0.10 18.32
CA ALA A 260 -9.39 0.22 18.98
C ALA A 260 -10.59 -0.51 18.35
N GLU A 261 -10.61 -0.70 17.03
CA GLU A 261 -11.67 -1.42 16.31
C GLU A 261 -11.77 -2.90 16.68
N ARG A 262 -10.69 -3.50 17.16
CA ARG A 262 -10.68 -4.88 17.68
C ARG A 262 -11.31 -5.01 19.07
N LEU A 263 -11.55 -3.88 19.79
CA LEU A 263 -12.28 -3.85 21.06
C LEU A 263 -13.79 -3.88 20.80
N PRO A 264 -14.61 -4.29 21.81
CA PRO A 264 -16.06 -4.21 21.71
C PRO A 264 -16.53 -2.80 21.34
N ALA A 265 -17.50 -2.70 20.42
CA ALA A 265 -17.94 -1.43 19.83
C ALA A 265 -18.47 -0.41 20.88
N ASP A 266 -19.04 -0.89 21.97
CA ASP A 266 -19.60 -0.08 23.05
C ASP A 266 -18.58 0.27 24.15
N SER A 267 -17.36 -0.29 24.11
CA SER A 267 -16.35 -0.08 25.16
C SER A 267 -15.91 1.38 25.23
N ALA A 268 -15.70 1.87 26.45
CA ALA A 268 -15.22 3.21 26.70
C ALA A 268 -13.83 3.45 26.10
N ALA A 269 -12.95 2.43 26.14
CA ALA A 269 -11.61 2.51 25.59
C ALA A 269 -11.61 2.73 24.07
N ARG A 270 -12.47 2.00 23.32
CA ARG A 270 -12.63 2.20 21.87
C ARG A 270 -13.13 3.59 21.54
N LYS A 271 -14.16 4.07 22.23
CA LYS A 271 -14.73 5.41 22.02
C LYS A 271 -13.71 6.51 22.33
N ASN A 272 -12.95 6.37 23.42
CA ASN A 272 -11.92 7.32 23.81
C ASN A 272 -10.78 7.36 22.77
N ALA A 273 -10.28 6.21 22.32
CA ALA A 273 -9.25 6.15 21.30
C ALA A 273 -9.71 6.80 19.98
N ALA A 274 -10.92 6.46 19.51
CA ALA A 274 -11.48 7.05 18.29
C ALA A 274 -11.62 8.59 18.40
N ALA A 275 -12.05 9.11 19.56
CA ALA A 275 -12.14 10.55 19.77
C ALA A 275 -10.77 11.25 19.74
N GLN A 276 -9.74 10.65 20.36
CA GLN A 276 -8.38 11.19 20.36
C GLN A 276 -7.75 11.12 18.96
N VAL A 277 -7.94 10.01 18.25
CA VAL A 277 -7.50 9.85 16.85
C VAL A 277 -8.13 10.93 15.97
N LYS A 278 -9.47 11.11 16.05
CA LYS A 278 -10.16 12.14 15.26
C LYS A 278 -9.59 13.53 15.53
N ALA A 279 -9.39 13.89 16.80
CA ALA A 279 -8.82 15.19 17.16
C ALA A 279 -7.39 15.35 16.61
N ARG A 280 -6.57 14.28 16.65
CA ARG A 280 -5.21 14.33 16.09
C ARG A 280 -5.20 14.47 14.57
N LEU A 281 -6.06 13.73 13.86
CA LEU A 281 -6.18 13.83 12.40
C LEU A 281 -6.69 15.22 11.97
N GLN A 282 -7.62 15.82 12.70
CA GLN A 282 -8.07 17.20 12.46
C GLN A 282 -6.92 18.20 12.61
N GLU A 283 -6.14 18.06 13.69
CA GLU A 283 -4.95 18.88 13.89
C GLU A 283 -3.93 18.73 12.75
N LEU A 284 -3.68 17.48 12.30
CA LEU A 284 -2.74 17.20 11.18
C LEU A 284 -3.26 17.69 9.82
N ALA A 285 -4.57 17.73 9.61
CA ALA A 285 -5.17 18.29 8.41
C ALA A 285 -5.01 19.81 8.35
N GLU A 286 -5.12 20.50 9.47
CA GLU A 286 -4.93 21.96 9.59
C GLU A 286 -3.44 22.35 9.64
N HIS A 287 -2.66 21.55 10.35
CA HIS A 287 -1.23 21.76 10.60
C HIS A 287 -0.44 20.50 10.26
N PRO A 288 -0.08 20.30 8.99
CA PRO A 288 0.65 19.11 8.54
C PRO A 288 1.97 18.92 9.32
N ALA A 289 2.31 17.67 9.56
CA ALA A 289 3.56 17.32 10.21
C ALA A 289 4.77 17.82 9.41
N ARG A 290 5.87 18.07 10.12
CA ARG A 290 7.11 18.57 9.50
C ARG A 290 7.63 17.58 8.46
N GLY A 291 7.84 18.04 7.23
CA GLY A 291 8.33 17.19 6.12
C GLY A 291 7.32 16.16 5.61
N ALA A 292 6.05 16.24 5.98
CA ALA A 292 5.00 15.41 5.42
C ALA A 292 4.84 15.67 3.91
N SER A 293 4.84 14.61 3.12
CA SER A 293 4.59 14.66 1.68
C SER A 293 3.13 15.00 1.38
N VAL A 294 2.82 15.26 0.12
CA VAL A 294 1.43 15.41 -0.33
C VAL A 294 0.65 14.12 -0.11
N ASP A 295 1.29 12.97 -0.30
CA ASP A 295 0.70 11.65 -0.07
C ASP A 295 0.33 11.46 1.41
N ASP A 296 1.25 11.75 2.34
CA ASP A 296 1.01 11.66 3.78
C ASP A 296 -0.17 12.55 4.23
N ARG A 297 -0.25 13.78 3.69
CA ARG A 297 -1.34 14.70 3.98
C ARG A 297 -2.67 14.23 3.41
N ALA A 298 -2.64 13.62 2.22
CA ALA A 298 -3.82 13.04 1.59
C ALA A 298 -4.34 11.84 2.38
N ASP A 299 -3.46 11.03 2.97
CA ASP A 299 -3.84 9.89 3.80
C ASP A 299 -4.47 10.32 5.12
N VAL A 300 -4.01 11.43 5.72
CA VAL A 300 -4.69 12.03 6.89
C VAL A 300 -6.13 12.43 6.54
N LEU A 301 -6.35 13.04 5.37
CA LEU A 301 -7.69 13.43 4.92
C LEU A 301 -8.58 12.22 4.59
N ASP A 302 -8.01 11.13 4.07
CA ASP A 302 -8.72 9.87 3.84
C ASP A 302 -9.21 9.25 5.15
N GLN A 303 -8.31 9.13 6.14
CA GLN A 303 -8.68 8.64 7.47
C GLN A 303 -9.77 9.51 8.15
N LEU A 304 -9.71 10.83 7.96
CA LEU A 304 -10.79 11.72 8.44
C LEU A 304 -12.11 11.47 7.72
N ALA A 305 -12.09 11.25 6.41
CA ALA A 305 -13.28 10.91 5.63
C ALA A 305 -13.90 9.62 6.14
N ASP A 306 -13.11 8.56 6.34
CA ASP A 306 -13.57 7.28 6.90
C ASP A 306 -14.22 7.46 8.28
N MET A 307 -13.64 8.30 9.15
CA MET A 307 -14.22 8.59 10.47
C MET A 307 -15.53 9.38 10.37
N HIS A 308 -15.67 10.29 9.40
CA HIS A 308 -16.92 11.00 9.14
C HIS A 308 -17.98 10.05 8.58
N GLU A 309 -17.62 9.13 7.68
CA GLU A 309 -18.52 8.11 7.14
C GLU A 309 -19.05 7.21 8.26
N ALA A 310 -18.16 6.67 9.10
CA ALA A 310 -18.51 5.83 10.25
C ALA A 310 -19.44 6.55 11.25
N ALA A 311 -19.34 7.87 11.36
CA ALA A 311 -20.21 8.71 12.17
C ALA A 311 -21.52 9.13 11.49
N GLY A 312 -21.72 8.81 10.21
CA GLY A 312 -22.85 9.27 9.40
C GLY A 312 -22.82 10.77 9.04
N ASP A 313 -21.67 11.41 9.22
CA ASP A 313 -21.45 12.84 8.91
C ASP A 313 -21.11 13.02 7.43
N LYS A 314 -22.13 13.08 6.60
CA LYS A 314 -21.98 13.25 5.16
C LYS A 314 -21.29 14.55 4.75
N ALA A 315 -21.50 15.63 5.52
CA ALA A 315 -20.88 16.92 5.20
C ALA A 315 -19.36 16.86 5.45
N GLY A 316 -18.94 16.30 6.58
CA GLY A 316 -17.54 16.09 6.89
C GLY A 316 -16.86 15.14 5.91
N PHE A 317 -17.52 14.03 5.54
CA PHE A 317 -17.03 13.10 4.51
C PHE A 317 -16.77 13.79 3.17
N THR A 318 -17.76 14.54 2.66
CA THR A 318 -17.62 15.26 1.39
C THR A 318 -16.49 16.29 1.46
N ALA A 319 -16.45 17.11 2.53
CA ALA A 319 -15.43 18.14 2.69
C ALA A 319 -13.99 17.55 2.75
N ALA A 320 -13.80 16.42 3.44
CA ALA A 320 -12.51 15.75 3.52
C ALA A 320 -12.05 15.23 2.14
N HIS A 321 -12.94 14.57 1.38
CA HIS A 321 -12.60 14.11 0.03
C HIS A 321 -12.40 15.26 -0.98
N GLU A 322 -13.13 16.37 -0.88
CA GLU A 322 -12.89 17.56 -1.71
C GLU A 322 -11.52 18.18 -1.42
N ALA A 323 -11.16 18.33 -0.15
CA ALA A 323 -9.85 18.84 0.26
C ALA A 323 -8.72 17.92 -0.21
N ARG A 324 -8.89 16.60 -0.03
CA ARG A 324 -7.96 15.58 -0.50
C ARG A 324 -7.77 15.65 -2.01
N LEU A 325 -8.87 15.65 -2.76
CA LEU A 325 -8.84 15.66 -4.22
C LEU A 325 -8.12 16.91 -4.74
N LYS A 326 -8.46 18.09 -4.19
CA LYS A 326 -7.79 19.34 -4.55
C LYS A 326 -6.29 19.28 -4.31
N LEU A 327 -5.86 18.80 -3.14
CA LEU A 327 -4.45 18.67 -2.80
C LEU A 327 -3.70 17.79 -3.82
N LEU A 328 -4.28 16.64 -4.18
CA LEU A 328 -3.70 15.66 -5.10
C LEU A 328 -3.70 16.14 -6.55
N GLU A 329 -4.75 16.88 -6.99
CA GLU A 329 -4.82 17.47 -8.33
C GLU A 329 -3.79 18.59 -8.50
N ASP A 330 -3.63 19.44 -7.48
CA ASP A 330 -2.65 20.54 -7.49
C ASP A 330 -1.21 19.99 -7.62
N ASP A 331 -0.86 18.93 -6.87
CA ASP A 331 0.47 18.32 -6.95
C ASP A 331 0.68 17.58 -8.28
N ALA A 332 -0.32 16.82 -8.74
CA ALA A 332 -0.24 16.13 -10.02
C ALA A 332 -0.05 17.10 -11.21
N ALA A 333 -0.66 18.28 -11.16
CA ALA A 333 -0.49 19.32 -12.16
C ALA A 333 0.93 19.93 -12.15
N GLN A 334 1.60 19.93 -11.01
CA GLN A 334 2.95 20.47 -10.82
C GLN A 334 4.05 19.42 -10.99
N ALA A 335 3.71 18.15 -11.16
CA ALA A 335 4.67 17.04 -11.13
C ALA A 335 5.72 17.04 -12.27
N GLY A 336 5.53 17.84 -13.32
CA GLY A 336 6.48 17.99 -14.44
C GLY A 336 6.64 16.76 -15.34
N SER A 337 6.11 15.62 -14.94
CA SER A 337 6.15 14.36 -15.72
C SER A 337 4.90 13.51 -15.47
N VAL A 338 4.62 12.59 -16.42
CA VAL A 338 3.52 11.63 -16.30
C VAL A 338 3.78 10.68 -15.12
N ASP A 339 5.02 10.23 -14.94
CA ASP A 339 5.39 9.36 -13.83
C ASP A 339 5.25 10.05 -12.46
N GLY A 340 5.59 11.34 -12.37
CA GLY A 340 5.34 12.12 -11.17
C GLY A 340 3.86 12.28 -10.86
N ALA A 341 3.04 12.57 -11.89
CA ALA A 341 1.60 12.77 -11.73
C ALA A 341 0.84 11.48 -11.36
N ARG A 342 1.28 10.30 -11.86
CA ARG A 342 0.62 9.01 -11.60
C ARG A 342 0.70 8.54 -10.14
N VAL A 343 1.62 9.10 -9.37
CA VAL A 343 1.77 8.80 -7.93
C VAL A 343 0.42 8.90 -7.21
N HIS A 344 -0.39 9.90 -7.57
CA HIS A 344 -1.67 10.18 -6.92
C HIS A 344 -2.89 9.56 -7.61
N ASP A 345 -2.74 8.81 -8.71
CA ASP A 345 -3.88 8.31 -9.48
C ASP A 345 -4.83 7.42 -8.65
N TYR A 346 -4.29 6.61 -7.73
CA TYR A 346 -5.12 5.76 -6.86
C TYR A 346 -5.94 6.59 -5.86
N ALA A 347 -5.30 7.53 -5.18
CA ALA A 347 -5.95 8.38 -4.20
C ALA A 347 -6.98 9.32 -4.84
N ARG A 348 -6.66 9.90 -6.02
CA ARG A 348 -7.60 10.72 -6.81
C ARG A 348 -8.79 9.91 -7.27
N MET A 349 -8.58 8.71 -7.81
CA MET A 349 -9.64 7.78 -8.21
C MET A 349 -10.63 7.53 -7.06
N ASN A 350 -10.12 7.22 -5.87
CA ASN A 350 -10.96 6.96 -4.70
C ASN A 350 -11.76 8.20 -4.29
N SER A 351 -11.14 9.38 -4.26
CA SER A 351 -11.85 10.63 -3.93
C SER A 351 -12.91 10.99 -4.98
N TYR A 352 -12.64 10.83 -6.27
CA TYR A 352 -13.66 11.00 -7.31
C TYR A 352 -14.85 10.07 -7.11
N LEU A 353 -14.61 8.79 -6.83
CA LEU A 353 -15.68 7.81 -6.62
C LEU A 353 -16.49 8.15 -5.35
N ALA A 354 -15.83 8.51 -4.25
CA ALA A 354 -16.48 8.92 -3.01
C ALA A 354 -17.38 10.15 -3.18
N LEU A 355 -16.98 11.09 -4.05
CA LEU A 355 -17.75 12.30 -4.39
C LEU A 355 -18.81 12.08 -5.48
N GLY A 356 -19.01 10.84 -5.95
CA GLY A 356 -19.95 10.55 -7.04
C GLY A 356 -19.48 11.05 -8.41
N ARG A 357 -18.21 11.43 -8.54
CA ARG A 357 -17.57 11.95 -9.78
C ARG A 357 -16.86 10.84 -10.56
N GLY A 358 -17.51 9.67 -10.68
CA GLY A 358 -16.89 8.49 -11.31
C GLY A 358 -16.48 8.71 -12.77
N ASP A 359 -17.18 9.59 -13.51
CA ASP A 359 -16.81 9.95 -14.89
C ASP A 359 -15.49 10.71 -14.98
N ASP A 360 -15.19 11.57 -14.00
CA ASP A 360 -13.91 12.26 -13.91
C ASP A 360 -12.77 11.27 -13.64
N ALA A 361 -13.01 10.27 -12.78
CA ALA A 361 -12.05 9.19 -12.55
C ALA A 361 -11.78 8.38 -13.83
N VAL A 362 -12.83 8.01 -14.58
CA VAL A 362 -12.69 7.28 -15.86
C VAL A 362 -11.90 8.11 -16.87
N LYS A 363 -12.20 9.42 -16.99
CA LYS A 363 -11.49 10.32 -17.90
C LYS A 363 -9.99 10.36 -17.55
N MET A 364 -9.66 10.66 -16.29
CA MET A 364 -8.26 10.72 -15.81
C MET A 364 -7.51 9.41 -16.08
N LEU A 365 -8.12 8.26 -15.76
CA LEU A 365 -7.48 6.96 -15.94
C LEU A 365 -7.38 6.55 -17.41
N SER A 366 -8.33 6.91 -18.27
CA SER A 366 -8.23 6.69 -19.71
C SER A 366 -7.09 7.48 -20.34
N GLU A 367 -6.90 8.73 -19.91
CA GLU A 367 -5.74 9.53 -20.30
C GLU A 367 -4.44 8.86 -19.83
N ARG A 368 -4.41 8.34 -18.60
CA ARG A 368 -3.25 7.65 -18.03
C ARG A 368 -2.91 6.37 -18.80
N THR A 369 -3.88 5.55 -19.18
CA THR A 369 -3.62 4.35 -20.01
C THR A 369 -3.05 4.69 -21.38
N SER A 370 -3.42 5.83 -21.94
CA SER A 370 -2.86 6.33 -23.20
C SER A 370 -1.42 6.83 -23.04
N GLN A 371 -1.10 7.48 -21.93
CA GLN A 371 0.23 8.01 -21.61
C GLN A 371 1.20 6.91 -21.17
N LEU A 372 0.72 5.91 -20.44
CA LEU A 372 1.49 4.79 -19.89
C LEU A 372 0.89 3.44 -20.31
N PRO A 373 0.91 3.10 -21.61
CA PRO A 373 0.21 1.90 -22.13
C PRO A 373 0.75 0.58 -21.59
N LYS A 374 1.97 0.56 -21.05
CA LYS A 374 2.60 -0.62 -20.44
C LYS A 374 2.43 -0.69 -18.92
N SER A 375 1.79 0.29 -18.28
CA SER A 375 1.52 0.28 -16.84
C SER A 375 0.25 -0.51 -16.55
N TYR A 376 0.39 -1.67 -15.95
CA TYR A 376 -0.77 -2.48 -15.56
C TYR A 376 -1.65 -1.79 -14.53
N GLU A 377 -1.10 -0.91 -13.68
CA GLU A 377 -1.85 -0.20 -12.65
C GLU A 377 -2.87 0.76 -13.26
N ALA A 378 -2.49 1.46 -14.33
CA ALA A 378 -3.40 2.38 -15.02
C ALA A 378 -4.62 1.62 -15.58
N TRP A 379 -4.37 0.49 -16.25
CA TRP A 379 -5.42 -0.37 -16.77
C TRP A 379 -6.28 -1.00 -15.67
N ALA A 380 -5.67 -1.45 -14.59
CA ALA A 380 -6.38 -2.07 -13.47
C ALA A 380 -7.27 -1.08 -12.72
N ARG A 381 -6.79 0.14 -12.49
CA ARG A 381 -7.55 1.22 -11.87
C ARG A 381 -8.74 1.61 -12.77
N LEU A 382 -8.52 1.71 -14.09
CA LEU A 382 -9.60 1.96 -15.05
C LEU A 382 -10.64 0.84 -15.02
N ALA A 383 -10.22 -0.42 -15.06
CA ALA A 383 -11.11 -1.58 -14.99
C ALA A 383 -11.94 -1.59 -13.71
N SER A 384 -11.29 -1.38 -12.55
CA SER A 384 -11.98 -1.34 -11.26
C SER A 384 -12.97 -0.18 -11.17
N THR A 385 -12.62 0.99 -11.71
CA THR A 385 -13.51 2.16 -11.74
C THR A 385 -14.72 1.89 -12.61
N GLN A 386 -14.53 1.37 -13.82
CA GLN A 386 -15.62 1.04 -14.74
C GLN A 386 -16.55 -0.02 -14.17
N HIS A 387 -15.99 -1.06 -13.51
CA HIS A 387 -16.78 -2.07 -12.81
C HIS A 387 -17.63 -1.47 -11.69
N LYS A 388 -17.06 -0.61 -10.83
CA LYS A 388 -17.81 0.09 -9.78
C LYS A 388 -18.95 0.97 -10.34
N LEU A 389 -18.84 1.43 -11.58
CA LEU A 389 -19.85 2.21 -12.27
C LEU A 389 -20.83 1.35 -13.08
N GLY A 390 -20.75 0.03 -13.03
CA GLY A 390 -21.60 -0.89 -13.78
C GLY A 390 -21.32 -0.94 -15.29
N ARG A 391 -20.14 -0.47 -15.73
CA ARG A 391 -19.69 -0.46 -17.13
C ARG A 391 -18.89 -1.71 -17.45
N GLU A 392 -19.54 -2.87 -17.35
CA GLU A 392 -18.88 -4.17 -17.29
C GLU A 392 -18.11 -4.52 -18.57
N ASP A 393 -18.58 -4.12 -19.75
CA ASP A 393 -17.89 -4.40 -21.01
C ASP A 393 -16.59 -3.60 -21.15
N ASP A 394 -16.59 -2.34 -20.72
CA ASP A 394 -15.40 -1.49 -20.67
C ASP A 394 -14.44 -1.99 -19.61
N ALA A 395 -14.94 -2.32 -18.43
CA ALA A 395 -14.19 -2.91 -17.33
C ALA A 395 -13.47 -4.18 -17.76
N ASN A 396 -14.16 -5.08 -18.48
CA ASN A 396 -13.56 -6.32 -18.97
C ASN A 396 -12.40 -6.04 -19.93
N ARG A 397 -12.56 -5.11 -20.90
CA ARG A 397 -11.49 -4.76 -21.84
C ARG A 397 -10.25 -4.19 -21.13
N ALA A 398 -10.45 -3.30 -20.17
CA ALA A 398 -9.35 -2.74 -19.39
C ALA A 398 -8.69 -3.79 -18.49
N CYS A 399 -9.49 -4.70 -17.91
CA CYS A 399 -9.00 -5.79 -17.06
C CYS A 399 -8.12 -6.77 -17.85
N ASP A 400 -8.46 -7.08 -19.12
CA ASP A 400 -7.65 -7.92 -20.00
C ASP A 400 -6.24 -7.34 -20.20
N GLN A 401 -6.13 -6.00 -20.38
CA GLN A 401 -4.84 -5.33 -20.49
C GLN A 401 -4.06 -5.40 -19.16
N ALA A 402 -4.74 -5.17 -18.04
CA ALA A 402 -4.11 -5.27 -16.72
C ALA A 402 -3.55 -6.68 -16.47
N ILE A 403 -4.30 -7.73 -16.79
CA ILE A 403 -3.88 -9.12 -16.65
C ILE A 403 -2.69 -9.43 -17.57
N ALA A 404 -2.73 -8.98 -18.83
CA ALA A 404 -1.65 -9.23 -19.78
C ALA A 404 -0.30 -8.63 -19.38
N LEU A 405 -0.33 -7.50 -18.67
CA LEU A 405 0.86 -6.75 -18.26
C LEU A 405 1.34 -7.08 -16.84
N SER A 406 0.48 -7.65 -16.00
CA SER A 406 0.79 -7.91 -14.59
C SER A 406 1.47 -9.26 -14.36
N TYR A 407 2.09 -9.39 -13.20
CA TYR A 407 2.84 -10.57 -12.76
C TYR A 407 2.59 -10.86 -11.27
N GLY A 408 3.16 -11.95 -10.77
CA GLY A 408 3.12 -12.34 -9.37
C GLY A 408 1.69 -12.40 -8.80
N THR A 409 1.58 -12.08 -7.52
CA THR A 409 0.27 -12.06 -6.83
C THR A 409 -0.65 -10.96 -7.35
N ARG A 410 -0.10 -9.89 -7.93
CA ARG A 410 -0.90 -8.80 -8.48
C ARG A 410 -1.76 -9.27 -9.66
N ARG A 411 -1.21 -10.14 -10.53
CA ARG A 411 -1.98 -10.78 -11.61
C ARG A 411 -3.16 -11.59 -11.08
N LEU A 412 -2.99 -12.29 -9.96
CA LEU A 412 -4.09 -13.06 -9.35
C LEU A 412 -5.24 -12.15 -8.89
N ARG A 413 -4.92 -10.97 -8.35
CA ARG A 413 -5.94 -9.98 -7.96
C ARG A 413 -6.74 -9.47 -9.15
N TYR A 414 -6.11 -9.30 -10.32
CA TYR A 414 -6.83 -8.88 -11.53
C TYR A 414 -7.64 -10.02 -12.15
N LEU A 415 -7.22 -11.25 -11.99
CA LEU A 415 -8.06 -12.42 -12.31
C LEU A 415 -9.27 -12.52 -11.38
N THR A 416 -9.14 -12.11 -10.10
CA THR A 416 -10.30 -11.96 -9.20
C THR A 416 -11.25 -10.87 -9.72
N LEU A 417 -10.74 -9.69 -10.07
CA LEU A 417 -11.56 -8.62 -10.65
C LEU A 417 -12.27 -9.07 -11.94
N ARG A 418 -11.59 -9.82 -12.80
CA ARG A 418 -12.20 -10.40 -14.00
C ARG A 418 -13.35 -11.35 -13.67
N ALA A 419 -13.20 -12.18 -12.64
CA ALA A 419 -14.27 -13.06 -12.17
C ALA A 419 -15.46 -12.24 -11.63
N ASP A 420 -15.21 -11.14 -10.92
CA ASP A 420 -16.25 -10.24 -10.41
C ASP A 420 -17.02 -9.55 -11.55
N ILE A 421 -16.32 -9.06 -12.56
CA ILE A 421 -16.90 -8.48 -13.77
C ILE A 421 -17.77 -9.51 -14.50
N ALA A 422 -17.28 -10.76 -14.66
CA ALA A 422 -18.04 -11.82 -15.29
C ALA A 422 -19.30 -12.18 -14.49
N ALA A 423 -19.22 -12.24 -13.16
CA ALA A 423 -20.35 -12.47 -12.28
C ALA A 423 -21.42 -11.34 -12.41
N ALA A 424 -21.00 -10.08 -12.46
CA ALA A 424 -21.90 -8.94 -12.66
C ALA A 424 -22.64 -9.03 -14.02
N ARG A 425 -21.96 -9.55 -15.04
CA ARG A 425 -22.55 -9.84 -16.37
C ARG A 425 -23.38 -11.12 -16.39
N LYS A 426 -23.41 -11.88 -15.30
CA LYS A 426 -24.05 -13.21 -15.19
C LYS A 426 -23.46 -14.23 -16.19
N ASP A 427 -22.19 -14.08 -16.52
CA ASP A 427 -21.43 -14.96 -17.40
C ASP A 427 -20.67 -15.99 -16.55
N VAL A 428 -21.36 -17.07 -16.18
CA VAL A 428 -20.82 -18.12 -15.30
C VAL A 428 -19.62 -18.83 -15.93
N ASP A 429 -19.58 -18.96 -17.25
CA ASP A 429 -18.47 -19.64 -17.93
C ASP A 429 -17.22 -18.78 -17.93
N ALA A 430 -17.34 -17.47 -18.16
CA ALA A 430 -16.22 -16.53 -18.04
C ALA A 430 -15.72 -16.42 -16.58
N GLU A 431 -16.64 -16.38 -15.60
CA GLU A 431 -16.28 -16.38 -14.18
C GLU A 431 -15.46 -17.64 -13.82
N ARG A 432 -15.94 -18.81 -14.23
CA ARG A 432 -15.26 -20.08 -14.03
C ARG A 432 -13.87 -20.08 -14.66
N ALA A 433 -13.74 -19.60 -15.91
CA ALA A 433 -12.48 -19.52 -16.61
C ALA A 433 -11.47 -18.64 -15.88
N ALA A 434 -11.89 -17.45 -15.41
CA ALA A 434 -11.05 -16.54 -14.67
C ALA A 434 -10.56 -17.13 -13.33
N LEU A 435 -11.46 -17.77 -12.57
CA LEU A 435 -11.11 -18.43 -11.30
C LEU A 435 -10.20 -19.64 -11.51
N THR A 436 -10.42 -20.44 -12.57
CA THR A 436 -9.54 -21.56 -12.92
C THR A 436 -8.14 -21.07 -13.23
N GLN A 437 -8.02 -20.06 -14.10
CA GLN A 437 -6.74 -19.44 -14.41
C GLN A 437 -6.04 -18.88 -13.17
N LEU A 438 -6.78 -18.23 -12.26
CA LEU A 438 -6.24 -17.73 -10.99
C LEU A 438 -5.63 -18.85 -10.15
N VAL A 439 -6.36 -19.98 -10.00
CA VAL A 439 -5.88 -21.12 -9.22
C VAL A 439 -4.64 -21.74 -9.86
N ASP A 440 -4.64 -21.90 -11.18
CA ASP A 440 -3.53 -22.48 -11.93
C ASP A 440 -2.27 -21.58 -11.91
N ASP A 441 -2.44 -20.27 -12.06
CA ASP A 441 -1.32 -19.32 -12.01
C ASP A 441 -0.78 -19.21 -10.57
N GLY A 442 -1.67 -19.14 -9.58
CA GLY A 442 -1.27 -19.05 -8.18
C GLY A 442 -0.53 -20.28 -7.65
N ALA A 443 -0.85 -21.48 -8.19
CA ALA A 443 -0.14 -22.70 -7.83
C ALA A 443 1.33 -22.75 -8.30
N LYS A 444 1.71 -21.88 -9.24
CA LYS A 444 3.08 -21.78 -9.78
C LYS A 444 3.95 -20.81 -8.99
N LEU A 445 3.33 -19.90 -8.22
CA LEU A 445 4.06 -18.86 -7.50
C LEU A 445 4.77 -19.41 -6.27
N PRO A 446 5.98 -18.91 -5.96
CA PRO A 446 6.67 -19.23 -4.72
C PRO A 446 5.81 -18.92 -3.49
N PRO A 447 5.81 -19.78 -2.44
CA PRO A 447 5.01 -19.57 -1.23
C PRO A 447 5.27 -18.22 -0.54
N ALA A 448 6.48 -17.71 -0.62
CA ALA A 448 6.88 -16.42 -0.02
C ALA A 448 6.11 -15.21 -0.56
N LEU A 449 5.55 -15.31 -1.78
CA LEU A 449 4.69 -14.29 -2.36
C LEU A 449 3.27 -14.27 -1.78
N GLY A 450 2.90 -15.24 -0.95
CA GLY A 450 1.61 -15.25 -0.24
C GLY A 450 0.39 -15.49 -1.12
N ALA A 451 0.55 -16.15 -2.27
CA ALA A 451 -0.52 -16.40 -3.24
C ALA A 451 -1.73 -17.15 -2.66
N GLU A 452 -1.52 -18.03 -1.66
CA GLU A 452 -2.59 -18.87 -1.07
C GLU A 452 -3.72 -18.02 -0.46
N ALA A 453 -3.43 -16.83 0.06
CA ALA A 453 -4.44 -15.92 0.57
C ALA A 453 -5.45 -15.46 -0.51
N ILE A 454 -5.07 -15.49 -1.79
CA ILE A 454 -5.93 -15.15 -2.94
C ILE A 454 -6.51 -16.43 -3.56
N VAL A 455 -5.71 -17.48 -3.64
CA VAL A 455 -6.08 -18.75 -4.29
C VAL A 455 -7.16 -19.50 -3.51
N LYS A 456 -7.06 -19.53 -2.17
CA LYS A 456 -8.01 -20.28 -1.34
C LYS A 456 -9.45 -19.78 -1.53
N PRO A 457 -9.80 -18.50 -1.38
CA PRO A 457 -11.15 -18.01 -1.64
C PRO A 457 -11.62 -18.26 -3.08
N ALA A 458 -10.72 -18.15 -4.06
CA ALA A 458 -11.05 -18.40 -5.46
C ALA A 458 -11.40 -19.88 -5.71
N ARG A 459 -10.69 -20.81 -5.09
CA ARG A 459 -10.96 -22.26 -5.16
C ARG A 459 -12.32 -22.58 -4.53
N GLU A 460 -12.64 -21.99 -3.39
CA GLU A 460 -13.93 -22.15 -2.71
C GLU A 460 -15.07 -21.61 -3.61
N ARG A 461 -14.92 -20.41 -4.17
CA ARG A 461 -15.89 -19.82 -5.09
C ARG A 461 -16.09 -20.68 -6.35
N LEU A 462 -15.00 -21.19 -6.94
CA LEU A 462 -15.05 -22.07 -8.11
C LEU A 462 -15.83 -23.36 -7.84
N ALA A 463 -15.71 -23.94 -6.64
CA ALA A 463 -16.44 -25.14 -6.23
C ALA A 463 -17.96 -24.92 -6.10
N HIS A 464 -18.39 -23.69 -5.80
CA HIS A 464 -19.80 -23.31 -5.69
C HIS A 464 -20.46 -22.94 -7.02
N LEU A 465 -19.70 -22.72 -8.10
CA LEU A 465 -20.28 -22.44 -9.40
C LEU A 465 -20.96 -23.70 -9.97
N ALA A 466 -22.17 -23.52 -10.51
CA ALA A 466 -22.90 -24.62 -11.15
C ALA A 466 -22.04 -25.30 -12.23
N PRO A 467 -22.15 -26.64 -12.41
CA PRO A 467 -21.43 -27.32 -13.49
C PRO A 467 -21.83 -26.72 -14.84
N THR A 468 -20.86 -26.57 -15.75
CA THR A 468 -21.10 -26.19 -17.14
C THR A 468 -22.11 -27.16 -17.76
N LYS A 469 -23.22 -26.66 -18.27
CA LYS A 469 -24.11 -27.49 -19.09
C LYS A 469 -23.31 -27.91 -20.34
N LYS A 470 -23.00 -29.21 -20.44
CA LYS A 470 -22.40 -29.80 -21.63
C LYS A 470 -23.38 -29.74 -22.79
#